data_1eead4d2a709660d44832708cc1240f9
#
_entry.id   1eead4d2a709660d44832708cc1240f9
#
_cell.length_a   1.000
_cell.length_b   1.000
_cell.length_c   1.000
_cell.angle_alpha   90.00
_cell.angle_beta   90.00
_cell.angle_gamma   90.00
#
_symmetry.space_group_name_H-M   'P 1'
#
loop_
_entity.id
_entity.type
_entity.pdbx_description
1 polymer ?
#
loop_
_entity_poly.entity_id
_entity_poly.type
_entity_poly.pdbx_seq_one_letter_code
_entity_poly.pdbx_strand_id
1 'polypeptide(L)'
;TIYGLLSLSNSNADKEYGALYIKPKDNRIGYEVQGKGDKYITLKDGKSVNNAQWHTVTYAFDGTHAEFYLDGASIGKFETTHLLKGDWTPDMVTLGGISRTNKTPGAKWPFYGTIDSVNVFDETLNAEQVMELHRRTLPQDEPEYGENVYKTGEYGIYDMGDYDSYNYRIPAMVTTSKGTLIAAADQRNTHWSDWGNIDTVVRRSTDNGLTWEDVIDLKSQSYFNGTQSAYTIDPALIAEGENGKNPGRVWMLVDMMPESTNGSQGTYSIKETGTGYVKVDGKDYLALYDKDNNQYTLRENGEVFDKENRKTDYVVKQFEGNDKQGYHEKGDLYQSGKYVGNIYLRSASKNNDSAPLHPKQTCYLWLSYSDDDGMTWSEPVDITPQVKEDWMRFCGVGPGFGVQLQYDEKHPGRLIFPIYYTIAGSGIGFQSSACVYSDDGGKTWHRGESPNDGRINKDGQETSSQNPVGISELTESQIIELSSGNLLQFMRNTRGNGKVVVSRSTDGGATWSDPIDTTAPEVYCQLSVLYYDKNGTGGKDRVIMSNPGGTGRNNGT
;
A
#
# COMPACT_ATOMS: atom_id res chain seq x y z
N THR A 1 6.17 19.70 26.64
CA THR A 1 5.93 18.33 27.15
C THR A 1 7.26 17.68 27.45
N ILE A 2 7.32 16.87 28.51
CA ILE A 2 8.50 16.10 28.95
C ILE A 2 8.09 14.63 28.87
N TYR A 3 8.98 13.79 28.38
CA TYR A 3 8.81 12.35 28.28
C TYR A 3 9.94 11.65 29.03
N GLY A 4 9.59 10.86 30.06
CA GLY A 4 10.56 10.08 30.84
C GLY A 4 10.99 8.85 30.09
N LEU A 5 12.28 8.59 30.02
CA LEU A 5 12.85 7.38 29.43
C LEU A 5 13.10 6.32 30.49
N LEU A 6 13.81 6.70 31.53
CA LEU A 6 14.21 5.82 32.62
C LEU A 6 14.22 6.58 33.95
N SER A 7 13.74 5.98 35.02
CA SER A 7 14.03 6.48 36.38
C SER A 7 14.42 5.37 37.35
N LEU A 8 15.32 5.73 38.23
CA LEU A 8 15.71 4.99 39.42
C LEU A 8 15.11 5.70 40.63
N SER A 9 14.37 5.01 41.49
CA SER A 9 13.67 5.65 42.61
C SER A 9 13.64 4.77 43.85
N ASN A 10 13.39 5.38 44.99
CA ASN A 10 13.12 4.69 46.26
C ASN A 10 11.61 4.56 46.44
N SER A 11 11.11 3.32 46.42
CA SER A 11 9.68 3.03 46.55
C SER A 11 9.11 3.36 47.94
N ASN A 12 9.98 3.47 48.92
CA ASN A 12 9.64 3.76 50.34
C ASN A 12 9.75 5.24 50.73
N ALA A 13 10.25 6.07 49.81
CA ALA A 13 10.46 7.50 50.10
C ALA A 13 9.77 8.39 49.05
N ASP A 14 9.37 9.57 49.50
CA ASP A 14 8.82 10.60 48.62
C ASP A 14 9.96 11.46 48.08
N LYS A 15 10.04 11.63 46.77
CA LYS A 15 11.02 12.49 46.09
C LYS A 15 12.48 12.03 46.17
N GLU A 16 12.75 10.76 46.28
CA GLU A 16 14.07 10.19 46.11
C GLU A 16 14.15 9.44 44.77
N TYR A 17 14.74 10.10 43.74
CA TYR A 17 14.84 9.57 42.40
C TYR A 17 15.92 10.21 41.55
N GLY A 18 16.38 9.49 40.54
CA GLY A 18 17.14 9.98 39.39
C GLY A 18 16.37 9.61 38.10
N ALA A 19 16.24 10.53 37.17
CA ALA A 19 15.44 10.32 35.98
C ALA A 19 16.05 10.92 34.72
N LEU A 20 16.17 10.10 33.68
CA LEU A 20 16.55 10.48 32.33
C LEU A 20 15.27 10.75 31.52
N TYR A 21 15.23 11.87 30.79
CA TYR A 21 14.07 12.28 30.03
C TYR A 21 14.44 13.12 28.81
N ILE A 22 13.49 13.24 27.88
CA ILE A 22 13.59 14.10 26.71
C ILE A 22 12.52 15.20 26.73
N LYS A 23 12.85 16.33 26.11
CA LYS A 23 11.94 17.45 25.83
C LYS A 23 11.91 17.73 24.33
N PRO A 24 11.11 17.00 23.55
CA PRO A 24 11.16 17.05 22.09
C PRO A 24 10.90 18.44 21.50
N LYS A 25 10.01 19.22 22.11
CA LYS A 25 9.74 20.60 21.64
C LYS A 25 10.93 21.54 21.75
N ASP A 26 11.82 21.26 22.67
CA ASP A 26 12.98 22.10 22.93
C ASP A 26 14.26 21.45 22.37
N ASN A 27 14.17 20.26 21.76
CA ASN A 27 15.30 19.42 21.34
C ASN A 27 16.33 19.20 22.46
N ARG A 28 15.86 18.85 23.66
CA ARG A 28 16.72 18.71 24.85
C ARG A 28 16.62 17.34 25.49
N ILE A 29 17.76 16.89 25.98
CA ILE A 29 17.85 15.71 26.85
C ILE A 29 18.16 16.23 28.26
N GLY A 30 17.53 15.64 29.26
CA GLY A 30 17.70 16.06 30.65
C GLY A 30 17.85 14.88 31.60
N TYR A 31 18.60 15.14 32.66
CA TYR A 31 18.67 14.30 33.85
C TYR A 31 18.23 15.12 35.05
N GLU A 32 17.30 14.59 35.82
CA GLU A 32 16.79 15.22 37.03
C GLU A 32 17.01 14.28 38.20
N VAL A 33 17.67 14.79 39.25
CA VAL A 33 17.85 14.05 40.49
C VAL A 33 17.26 14.83 41.65
N GLN A 34 16.57 14.12 42.55
CA GLN A 34 16.03 14.70 43.79
C GLN A 34 16.25 13.75 44.97
N GLY A 35 16.56 14.33 46.16
CA GLY A 35 16.61 13.64 47.44
C GLY A 35 16.42 14.64 48.57
N LYS A 36 15.66 14.30 49.60
CA LYS A 36 15.39 15.06 50.85
C LYS A 36 15.26 16.60 50.72
N GLY A 37 14.53 17.01 49.67
CA GLY A 37 14.21 18.43 49.48
C GLY A 37 15.01 19.15 48.39
N ASP A 38 16.19 18.70 48.04
CA ASP A 38 17.01 19.31 47.00
C ASP A 38 16.79 18.65 45.63
N LYS A 39 16.82 19.48 44.60
CA LYS A 39 16.59 19.06 43.23
C LYS A 39 17.67 19.64 42.32
N TYR A 40 18.26 18.78 41.48
CA TYR A 40 19.19 19.16 40.44
C TYR A 40 18.64 18.77 39.09
N ILE A 41 18.71 19.67 38.13
CA ILE A 41 18.26 19.43 36.76
C ILE A 41 19.40 19.83 35.84
N THR A 42 19.78 18.92 34.97
CA THR A 42 20.70 19.19 33.88
C THR A 42 19.97 19.00 32.55
N LEU A 43 20.12 19.98 31.68
CA LEU A 43 19.56 19.98 30.34
C LEU A 43 20.67 20.24 29.33
N LYS A 44 20.70 19.48 28.26
CA LYS A 44 21.58 19.70 27.12
C LYS A 44 20.77 19.80 25.84
N ASP A 45 21.18 20.73 24.98
CA ASP A 45 20.62 20.87 23.66
C ASP A 45 21.08 19.69 22.80
N GLY A 46 20.16 18.98 22.22
CA GLY A 46 20.38 17.86 21.31
C GLY A 46 19.83 18.15 19.92
N LYS A 47 20.00 17.21 19.02
CA LYS A 47 19.26 17.21 17.77
C LYS A 47 17.81 16.80 18.03
N SER A 48 16.93 17.02 17.06
CA SER A 48 15.55 16.58 17.17
C SER A 48 15.49 15.06 17.36
N VAL A 49 14.76 14.63 18.39
CA VAL A 49 14.44 13.23 18.68
C VAL A 49 12.95 12.94 18.43
N ASN A 50 12.27 13.81 17.71
CA ASN A 50 10.86 13.68 17.35
C ASN A 50 10.71 13.66 15.82
N ASN A 51 11.36 12.70 15.20
CA ASN A 51 11.48 12.56 13.75
C ASN A 51 11.12 11.13 13.28
N ALA A 52 10.40 10.37 14.11
CA ALA A 52 10.02 8.97 13.86
C ALA A 52 11.20 8.00 13.60
N GLN A 53 12.41 8.35 14.05
CA GLN A 53 13.60 7.50 13.94
C GLN A 53 13.99 6.92 15.30
N TRP A 54 14.73 5.82 15.27
CA TRP A 54 15.34 5.24 16.45
C TRP A 54 16.53 6.10 16.90
N HIS A 55 16.60 6.39 18.20
CA HIS A 55 17.69 7.13 18.81
C HIS A 55 18.23 6.38 20.02
N THR A 56 19.54 6.44 20.21
CA THR A 56 20.17 6.03 21.46
C THR A 56 20.46 7.26 22.33
N VAL A 57 20.01 7.21 23.56
CA VAL A 57 20.26 8.26 24.56
C VAL A 57 21.09 7.67 25.68
N THR A 58 22.31 8.16 25.88
CA THR A 58 23.21 7.72 26.96
C THR A 58 23.50 8.86 27.93
N TYR A 59 23.48 8.53 29.21
CA TYR A 59 23.94 9.37 30.29
C TYR A 59 25.07 8.64 31.01
N ALA A 60 26.31 9.11 30.84
CA ALA A 60 27.50 8.57 31.50
C ALA A 60 27.91 9.47 32.67
N PHE A 61 28.28 8.85 33.80
CA PHE A 61 28.64 9.57 35.01
C PHE A 61 29.87 8.92 35.69
N ASP A 62 30.92 9.71 35.98
CA ASP A 62 32.18 9.25 36.53
C ASP A 62 32.40 9.60 38.04
N GLY A 63 31.35 10.07 38.70
CA GLY A 63 31.43 10.51 40.09
C GLY A 63 31.71 12.01 40.24
N THR A 64 32.23 12.67 39.23
CA THR A 64 32.57 14.10 39.23
C THR A 64 32.00 14.83 38.01
N HIS A 65 31.82 14.10 36.90
CA HIS A 65 31.29 14.64 35.67
C HIS A 65 30.21 13.71 35.12
N ALA A 66 29.28 14.30 34.41
CA ALA A 66 28.32 13.57 33.59
C ALA A 66 28.37 14.06 32.14
N GLU A 67 28.10 13.18 31.24
CA GLU A 67 28.07 13.46 29.82
C GLU A 67 26.82 12.84 29.16
N PHE A 68 26.13 13.62 28.31
CA PHE A 68 25.05 13.15 27.49
C PHE A 68 25.54 12.80 26.10
N TYR A 69 25.06 11.68 25.60
CA TYR A 69 25.26 11.26 24.22
C TYR A 69 23.91 11.04 23.53
N LEU A 70 23.86 11.44 22.29
CA LEU A 70 22.74 11.16 21.36
C LEU A 70 23.33 10.48 20.13
N ASP A 71 22.82 9.29 19.81
CA ASP A 71 23.28 8.47 18.69
C ASP A 71 24.81 8.24 18.69
N GLY A 72 25.31 7.92 19.87
CA GLY A 72 26.76 7.69 20.11
C GLY A 72 27.63 8.95 20.17
N ALA A 73 27.11 10.10 19.76
CA ALA A 73 27.89 11.37 19.77
C ALA A 73 27.62 12.17 21.03
N SER A 74 28.70 12.72 21.64
CA SER A 74 28.58 13.62 22.79
C SER A 74 27.83 14.91 22.42
N ILE A 75 26.84 15.26 23.21
CA ILE A 75 26.12 16.53 23.12
C ILE A 75 26.44 17.48 24.28
N GLY A 76 27.28 17.07 25.22
CA GLY A 76 27.85 17.93 26.24
C GLY A 76 28.18 17.24 27.54
N LYS A 77 29.30 17.67 28.11
CA LYS A 77 29.83 17.28 29.43
C LYS A 77 29.62 18.40 30.43
N PHE A 78 29.46 18.06 31.69
CA PHE A 78 29.31 19.01 32.79
C PHE A 78 29.77 18.41 34.12
N GLU A 79 30.17 19.27 35.05
CA GLU A 79 30.52 18.85 36.40
C GLU A 79 29.26 18.57 37.22
N THR A 80 29.23 17.43 37.88
CA THR A 80 28.18 17.06 38.83
C THR A 80 28.67 15.94 39.74
N THR A 81 28.26 16.00 40.99
CA THR A 81 28.51 14.92 41.96
C THR A 81 27.25 14.07 42.23
N HIS A 82 26.25 14.23 41.40
CA HIS A 82 24.91 13.71 41.68
C HIS A 82 24.39 12.81 40.56
N LEU A 83 24.69 11.52 40.63
CA LEU A 83 23.88 10.51 39.92
C LEU A 83 22.57 10.23 40.69
N LEU A 84 22.71 10.04 41.99
CA LEU A 84 21.64 9.98 42.98
C LEU A 84 22.01 10.91 44.14
N LYS A 85 21.02 11.49 44.81
CA LYS A 85 21.26 12.40 45.92
C LYS A 85 20.84 11.82 47.26
N GLY A 86 21.81 11.67 48.18
CA GLY A 86 21.63 11.12 49.52
C GLY A 86 22.07 9.65 49.63
N ASP A 87 21.96 9.11 50.83
CA ASP A 87 22.44 7.75 51.17
C ASP A 87 21.34 6.71 50.97
N TRP A 88 20.62 6.77 49.86
CA TRP A 88 19.57 5.82 49.54
C TRP A 88 19.95 4.96 48.33
N THR A 89 19.43 3.75 48.32
CA THR A 89 19.59 2.81 47.20
C THR A 89 18.29 2.71 46.40
N PRO A 90 18.34 2.80 45.07
CA PRO A 90 17.18 2.56 44.24
C PRO A 90 16.68 1.13 44.42
N ASP A 91 15.41 0.98 44.64
CA ASP A 91 14.72 -0.32 44.70
C ASP A 91 13.63 -0.45 43.63
N MET A 92 13.43 0.60 42.82
CA MET A 92 12.46 0.64 41.75
C MET A 92 13.04 1.29 40.49
N VAL A 93 12.84 0.62 39.36
CA VAL A 93 13.15 1.12 38.01
C VAL A 93 11.83 1.34 37.26
N THR A 94 11.70 2.47 36.59
CA THR A 94 10.56 2.77 35.73
C THR A 94 11.04 3.08 34.33
N LEU A 95 10.52 2.37 33.34
CA LEU A 95 10.77 2.59 31.93
C LEU A 95 9.57 3.26 31.27
N GLY A 96 9.83 4.15 30.31
CA GLY A 96 8.77 4.87 29.59
C GLY A 96 8.01 5.88 30.45
N GLY A 97 8.65 6.34 31.52
CA GLY A 97 8.09 7.33 32.45
C GLY A 97 9.05 7.58 33.60
N ILE A 98 8.62 8.34 34.59
CA ILE A 98 9.38 8.54 35.82
C ILE A 98 8.50 8.36 37.07
N SER A 99 9.05 7.72 38.09
CA SER A 99 8.45 7.66 39.41
C SER A 99 9.12 8.69 40.33
N ARG A 100 8.33 9.50 41.00
CA ARG A 100 8.79 10.61 41.84
C ARG A 100 8.37 10.52 43.29
N THR A 101 7.38 9.70 43.59
CA THR A 101 6.72 9.70 44.89
C THR A 101 6.02 8.38 45.15
N ASN A 102 6.12 7.90 46.37
CA ASN A 102 5.39 6.75 46.87
C ASN A 102 3.91 7.05 47.18
N LYS A 103 3.55 8.36 47.26
CA LYS A 103 2.17 8.80 47.61
C LYS A 103 1.21 8.73 46.44
N THR A 104 1.69 8.73 45.22
CA THR A 104 0.90 8.63 43.99
C THR A 104 1.52 7.58 43.11
N PRO A 105 1.15 6.31 43.26
CA PRO A 105 1.66 5.24 42.40
C PRO A 105 1.38 5.54 40.94
N GLY A 106 2.35 5.35 40.10
CA GLY A 106 2.25 5.50 38.65
C GLY A 106 3.29 6.44 38.08
N ALA A 107 3.68 6.17 36.85
CA ALA A 107 4.66 6.95 36.13
C ALA A 107 4.13 8.35 35.78
N LYS A 108 4.96 9.36 36.03
CA LYS A 108 4.78 10.70 35.48
C LYS A 108 5.54 10.81 34.16
N TRP A 109 5.18 11.79 33.34
CA TRP A 109 5.82 12.05 32.04
C TRP A 109 5.87 10.81 31.15
N PRO A 110 4.72 10.21 30.81
CA PRO A 110 4.69 9.01 30.01
C PRO A 110 5.36 9.27 28.66
N PHE A 111 6.14 8.30 28.22
CA PHE A 111 6.77 8.29 26.91
C PHE A 111 5.77 7.73 25.89
N TYR A 112 5.57 8.46 24.83
CA TYR A 112 4.73 8.04 23.71
C TYR A 112 5.62 7.63 22.55
N GLY A 113 6.07 6.39 22.54
CA GLY A 113 6.99 5.81 21.58
C GLY A 113 7.33 4.38 21.97
N THR A 114 8.28 3.79 21.27
CA THR A 114 8.80 2.46 21.55
C THR A 114 10.19 2.58 22.22
N ILE A 115 10.45 1.76 23.25
CA ILE A 115 11.77 1.57 23.84
C ILE A 115 12.17 0.14 23.52
N ASP A 116 13.27 -0.04 22.78
CA ASP A 116 13.78 -1.33 22.38
C ASP A 116 14.67 -1.92 23.47
N SER A 117 15.74 -1.24 23.84
CA SER A 117 16.69 -1.76 24.82
C SER A 117 17.10 -0.69 25.85
N VAL A 118 17.38 -1.17 27.07
CA VAL A 118 17.89 -0.35 28.16
C VAL A 118 19.06 -1.08 28.82
N ASN A 119 20.23 -0.44 28.85
CA ASN A 119 21.42 -0.97 29.46
C ASN A 119 21.86 -0.07 30.61
N VAL A 120 22.27 -0.66 31.73
CA VAL A 120 22.84 0.03 32.89
C VAL A 120 24.17 -0.62 33.18
N PHE A 121 25.20 0.19 33.29
CA PHE A 121 26.59 -0.24 33.54
C PHE A 121 27.02 0.23 34.93
N ASP A 122 27.84 -0.55 35.61
CA ASP A 122 28.43 -0.23 36.91
C ASP A 122 29.78 0.53 36.77
N GLU A 123 30.19 0.77 35.53
CA GLU A 123 31.34 1.58 35.17
C GLU A 123 30.99 2.69 34.18
N THR A 124 31.77 3.76 34.17
CA THR A 124 31.55 4.86 33.24
C THR A 124 32.14 4.53 31.87
N LEU A 125 31.30 4.53 30.88
CA LEU A 125 31.72 4.31 29.50
C LEU A 125 32.36 5.58 28.93
N ASN A 126 33.43 5.42 28.18
CA ASN A 126 34.04 6.49 27.40
C ASN A 126 33.29 6.68 26.06
N ALA A 127 33.65 7.76 25.34
CA ALA A 127 32.97 8.12 24.09
C ALA A 127 33.06 7.02 23.00
N GLU A 128 34.16 6.29 22.93
CA GLU A 128 34.35 5.21 21.98
C GLU A 128 33.45 4.00 22.33
N GLN A 129 33.37 3.65 23.60
CA GLN A 129 32.47 2.58 24.08
C GLN A 129 31.00 2.95 23.89
N VAL A 130 30.61 4.20 24.10
CA VAL A 130 29.25 4.67 23.85
C VAL A 130 28.91 4.63 22.35
N MET A 131 29.87 5.03 21.51
CA MET A 131 29.69 4.93 20.06
C MET A 131 29.57 3.46 19.61
N GLU A 132 30.38 2.58 20.18
CA GLU A 132 30.28 1.15 19.87
C GLU A 132 28.97 0.54 20.36
N LEU A 133 28.47 0.93 21.54
CA LEU A 133 27.13 0.53 21.98
C LEU A 133 26.04 1.02 21.04
N HIS A 134 26.12 2.28 20.60
CA HIS A 134 25.19 2.80 19.60
C HIS A 134 25.24 1.96 18.31
N ARG A 135 26.41 1.63 17.82
CA ARG A 135 26.56 0.75 16.65
C ARG A 135 25.95 -0.64 16.86
N ARG A 136 26.03 -1.19 18.07
CA ARG A 136 25.43 -2.50 18.42
C ARG A 136 23.91 -2.46 18.57
N THR A 137 23.33 -1.31 18.90
CA THR A 137 21.88 -1.13 18.95
C THR A 137 21.29 -0.86 17.57
N LEU A 138 22.12 -0.48 16.61
CA LEU A 138 21.72 -0.54 15.20
C LEU A 138 21.56 -2.02 14.83
N PRO A 139 20.56 -2.41 14.02
CA PRO A 139 20.36 -3.81 13.63
C PRO A 139 21.67 -4.41 13.10
N GLN A 140 22.25 -5.35 13.86
CA GLN A 140 23.56 -5.95 13.57
C GLN A 140 23.46 -7.23 12.76
N ASP A 141 22.28 -7.78 12.63
CA ASP A 141 22.01 -9.00 11.84
C ASP A 141 21.66 -8.67 10.38
N GLU A 142 22.18 -7.56 9.87
CA GLU A 142 22.24 -7.41 8.41
C GLU A 142 23.35 -8.35 7.92
N PRO A 143 23.04 -9.32 7.05
CA PRO A 143 24.08 -10.05 6.34
C PRO A 143 25.01 -9.02 5.72
N GLU A 144 26.32 -9.31 5.59
CA GLU A 144 27.25 -8.50 4.80
C GLU A 144 26.65 -8.36 3.38
N TYR A 145 25.83 -7.34 3.22
CA TYR A 145 25.37 -6.94 1.89
C TYR A 145 26.58 -6.33 1.20
N GLY A 146 26.83 -6.72 -0.05
CA GLY A 146 27.87 -6.13 -0.86
C GLY A 146 27.79 -4.60 -0.87
N GLU A 147 28.81 -3.95 -1.37
CA GLU A 147 29.07 -2.49 -1.30
C GLU A 147 27.92 -1.55 -1.73
N ASN A 148 26.75 -2.07 -2.08
CA ASN A 148 25.61 -1.34 -2.66
C ASN A 148 24.32 -1.43 -1.84
N VAL A 149 24.36 -1.81 -0.56
CA VAL A 149 23.16 -1.81 0.27
C VAL A 149 23.12 -0.53 1.11
N TYR A 150 22.14 0.30 0.81
CA TYR A 150 21.90 1.55 1.51
C TYR A 150 20.75 1.37 2.49
N LYS A 151 20.98 1.78 3.72
CA LYS A 151 19.92 1.93 4.71
C LYS A 151 19.35 3.33 4.61
N THR A 152 18.16 3.42 4.07
CA THR A 152 17.43 4.69 4.01
C THR A 152 16.66 4.90 5.32
N GLY A 153 16.56 6.14 5.80
CA GLY A 153 15.60 6.51 6.84
C GLY A 153 14.16 6.33 6.34
N GLU A 154 13.19 6.30 7.26
CA GLU A 154 11.79 6.41 6.90
C GLU A 154 11.50 7.82 6.37
N TYR A 155 10.99 7.92 5.15
CA TYR A 155 10.44 9.14 4.58
C TYR A 155 9.27 8.81 3.67
N GLY A 156 8.31 9.72 3.62
CA GLY A 156 7.15 9.56 2.77
C GLY A 156 7.53 9.63 1.30
N ILE A 157 7.13 8.62 0.54
CA ILE A 157 7.19 8.70 -0.92
C ILE A 157 6.07 9.60 -1.42
N TYR A 158 4.92 9.53 -0.76
CA TYR A 158 3.73 10.32 -0.98
C TYR A 158 3.20 10.78 0.36
N ASP A 159 3.33 12.05 0.68
CA ASP A 159 2.79 12.61 1.90
C ASP A 159 1.46 13.32 1.65
N MET A 160 0.61 13.35 2.68
CA MET A 160 -0.64 14.10 2.63
C MET A 160 -0.35 15.58 2.36
N GLY A 161 -0.98 16.14 1.33
CA GLY A 161 -0.78 17.52 0.88
C GLY A 161 0.25 17.67 -0.23
N ASP A 162 1.05 16.65 -0.55
CA ASP A 162 1.93 16.70 -1.70
C ASP A 162 1.12 16.87 -2.99
N TYR A 163 1.64 17.71 -3.92
CA TYR A 163 1.00 17.99 -5.21
C TYR A 163 -0.46 18.45 -5.08
N ASP A 164 -0.78 19.20 -4.00
CA ASP A 164 -2.13 19.72 -3.68
C ASP A 164 -3.20 18.63 -3.48
N SER A 165 -2.81 17.37 -3.25
CA SER A 165 -3.74 16.28 -3.01
C SER A 165 -4.20 16.23 -1.54
N TYR A 166 -5.42 15.72 -1.32
CA TYR A 166 -5.92 15.52 0.03
C TYR A 166 -5.16 14.41 0.77
N ASN A 167 -4.93 13.26 0.12
CA ASN A 167 -4.09 12.19 0.62
C ASN A 167 -3.73 11.17 -0.48
N TYR A 168 -2.85 10.22 -0.11
CA TYR A 168 -2.50 9.06 -0.94
C TYR A 168 -2.87 7.77 -0.22
N ARG A 169 -3.28 6.76 -1.01
CA ARG A 169 -3.58 5.42 -0.50
C ARG A 169 -3.18 4.35 -1.52
N ILE A 170 -3.29 3.09 -1.11
CA ILE A 170 -3.14 1.91 -1.96
C ILE A 170 -1.78 1.91 -2.69
N PRO A 171 -0.66 1.87 -1.94
CA PRO A 171 0.66 1.85 -2.56
C PRO A 171 0.94 0.53 -3.26
N ALA A 172 1.56 0.62 -4.41
CA ALA A 172 2.15 -0.49 -5.14
C ALA A 172 3.62 -0.19 -5.42
N MET A 173 4.50 -1.18 -5.36
CA MET A 173 5.92 -0.95 -5.67
C MET A 173 6.55 -2.17 -6.33
N VAL A 174 7.40 -1.92 -7.33
CA VAL A 174 8.23 -2.93 -7.97
C VAL A 174 9.64 -2.40 -8.18
N THR A 175 10.59 -3.33 -8.33
CA THR A 175 11.96 -3.03 -8.77
C THR A 175 12.12 -3.52 -10.20
N THR A 176 12.58 -2.66 -11.10
CA THR A 176 12.81 -3.02 -12.50
C THR A 176 14.11 -3.81 -12.66
N SER A 177 14.31 -4.42 -13.82
CA SER A 177 15.58 -5.11 -14.16
C SER A 177 16.81 -4.20 -14.15
N LYS A 178 16.61 -2.88 -14.21
CA LYS A 178 17.68 -1.88 -14.09
C LYS A 178 17.95 -1.44 -12.66
N GLY A 179 17.17 -1.93 -11.68
CA GLY A 179 17.27 -1.56 -10.27
C GLY A 179 16.48 -0.30 -9.91
N THR A 180 15.72 0.29 -10.83
CA THR A 180 14.84 1.41 -10.53
C THR A 180 13.66 0.94 -9.67
N LEU A 181 13.39 1.64 -8.58
CA LEU A 181 12.17 1.47 -7.81
C LEU A 181 11.06 2.30 -8.45
N ILE A 182 9.93 1.67 -8.67
CA ILE A 182 8.71 2.35 -9.17
C ILE A 182 7.62 2.16 -8.12
N ALA A 183 7.16 3.27 -7.56
CA ALA A 183 6.06 3.32 -6.62
C ALA A 183 4.83 3.97 -7.27
N ALA A 184 3.71 3.27 -7.26
CA ALA A 184 2.42 3.80 -7.68
C ALA A 184 1.49 3.98 -6.48
N ALA A 185 0.54 4.89 -6.57
CA ALA A 185 -0.48 5.10 -5.55
C ALA A 185 -1.74 5.76 -6.14
N ASP A 186 -2.84 5.65 -5.40
CA ASP A 186 -4.01 6.50 -5.60
C ASP A 186 -3.71 7.90 -5.06
N GLN A 187 -3.71 8.90 -5.92
CA GLN A 187 -3.74 10.31 -5.53
C GLN A 187 -5.20 10.74 -5.33
N ARG A 188 -5.59 10.93 -4.09
CA ARG A 188 -6.97 11.30 -3.71
C ARG A 188 -7.05 12.81 -3.52
N ASN A 189 -7.54 13.48 -4.53
CA ASN A 189 -7.43 14.94 -4.62
C ASN A 189 -8.37 15.72 -3.69
N THR A 190 -9.52 15.13 -3.29
CA THR A 190 -10.56 15.88 -2.57
C THR A 190 -10.96 15.31 -1.22
N HIS A 191 -10.82 14.01 -0.99
CA HIS A 191 -11.16 13.31 0.25
C HIS A 191 -10.56 11.91 0.29
N TRP A 192 -10.58 11.26 1.44
CA TRP A 192 -9.97 9.94 1.68
C TRP A 192 -10.76 8.73 1.16
N SER A 193 -11.99 8.93 0.70
CA SER A 193 -12.90 7.82 0.29
C SER A 193 -12.47 7.17 -1.02
N ASP A 194 -12.95 5.95 -1.26
CA ASP A 194 -12.65 5.11 -2.43
C ASP A 194 -13.49 5.50 -3.68
N TRP A 195 -13.71 6.79 -3.86
CA TRP A 195 -14.47 7.37 -4.99
C TRP A 195 -14.19 8.87 -5.12
N GLY A 196 -14.55 9.45 -6.24
CA GLY A 196 -14.40 10.88 -6.50
C GLY A 196 -13.22 11.18 -7.42
N ASN A 197 -12.55 12.29 -7.20
CA ASN A 197 -11.38 12.67 -7.98
C ASN A 197 -10.14 11.91 -7.48
N ILE A 198 -9.89 10.73 -8.06
CA ILE A 198 -8.75 9.87 -7.76
C ILE A 198 -7.98 9.62 -9.06
N ASP A 199 -6.69 9.89 -9.01
CA ASP A 199 -5.76 9.64 -10.10
C ASP A 199 -4.75 8.56 -9.70
N THR A 200 -4.27 7.82 -10.67
CA THR A 200 -3.13 6.91 -10.46
C THR A 200 -1.85 7.66 -10.78
N VAL A 201 -0.93 7.69 -9.84
CA VAL A 201 0.35 8.39 -9.98
C VAL A 201 1.52 7.46 -9.73
N VAL A 202 2.68 7.82 -10.27
CA VAL A 202 3.92 7.05 -10.14
C VAL A 202 5.06 7.97 -9.74
N ARG A 203 5.93 7.48 -8.85
CA ARG A 203 7.25 8.06 -8.59
C ARG A 203 8.33 7.01 -8.82
N ARG A 204 9.50 7.47 -9.16
CA ARG A 204 10.67 6.63 -9.47
C ARG A 204 11.85 7.00 -8.58
N SER A 205 12.65 6.01 -8.26
CA SER A 205 13.95 6.19 -7.63
C SER A 205 15.00 5.33 -8.36
N THR A 206 16.10 5.95 -8.75
CA THR A 206 17.24 5.27 -9.42
C THR A 206 18.44 5.10 -8.51
N ASP A 207 18.29 5.42 -7.23
CA ASP A 207 19.33 5.41 -6.20
C ASP A 207 18.94 4.58 -4.96
N ASN A 208 18.22 3.48 -5.16
CA ASN A 208 17.72 2.57 -4.12
C ASN A 208 16.81 3.25 -3.08
N GLY A 209 16.01 4.22 -3.50
CA GLY A 209 15.04 4.89 -2.64
C GLY A 209 15.62 6.04 -1.80
N LEU A 210 16.87 6.47 -2.05
CA LEU A 210 17.46 7.62 -1.36
C LEU A 210 16.79 8.92 -1.77
N THR A 211 16.49 9.05 -3.06
CA THR A 211 15.71 10.18 -3.60
C THR A 211 14.63 9.67 -4.55
N TRP A 212 13.57 10.45 -4.67
CA TRP A 212 12.43 10.15 -5.54
C TRP A 212 12.20 11.30 -6.50
N GLU A 213 12.04 10.95 -7.78
CA GLU A 213 11.69 11.92 -8.83
C GLU A 213 10.31 12.52 -8.60
N ASP A 214 10.00 13.62 -9.28
CA ASP A 214 8.67 14.21 -9.26
C ASP A 214 7.60 13.23 -9.74
N VAL A 215 6.37 13.44 -9.29
CA VAL A 215 5.24 12.59 -9.65
C VAL A 215 5.01 12.58 -11.17
N ILE A 216 4.88 11.38 -11.70
CA ILE A 216 4.40 11.15 -13.05
C ILE A 216 2.91 10.88 -12.95
N ASP A 217 2.14 11.86 -13.33
CA ASP A 217 0.70 11.73 -13.44
C ASP A 217 0.36 10.91 -14.70
N LEU A 218 -0.36 9.82 -14.52
CA LEU A 218 -0.80 8.96 -15.60
C LEU A 218 -2.02 9.57 -16.28
N LYS A 219 -1.76 10.54 -17.08
CA LYS A 219 -2.73 11.43 -17.69
C LYS A 219 -3.86 10.77 -18.42
N SER A 220 -3.61 9.66 -19.10
CA SER A 220 -4.64 8.87 -19.75
C SER A 220 -5.63 8.22 -18.78
N GLN A 221 -5.32 8.26 -17.48
CA GLN A 221 -6.10 7.68 -16.39
C GLN A 221 -6.61 8.71 -15.39
N SER A 222 -6.26 9.97 -15.59
CA SER A 222 -6.77 11.12 -14.85
C SER A 222 -7.90 11.80 -15.61
N TYR A 223 -8.93 12.15 -14.91
CA TYR A 223 -10.08 12.80 -15.51
C TYR A 223 -10.32 14.16 -14.85
N PHE A 224 -11.37 14.67 -14.59
CA PHE A 224 -11.68 16.02 -14.20
C PHE A 224 -11.49 16.30 -12.70
N ASN A 225 -11.20 17.56 -12.36
CA ASN A 225 -11.14 18.10 -11.00
C ASN A 225 -12.54 18.27 -10.40
N GLY A 226 -13.25 17.18 -10.14
CA GLY A 226 -14.58 17.19 -9.53
C GLY A 226 -14.64 16.29 -8.31
N THR A 227 -15.63 16.51 -7.42
CA THR A 227 -15.86 15.64 -6.27
C THR A 227 -16.47 14.30 -6.63
N GLN A 228 -16.94 14.13 -7.86
CA GLN A 228 -17.60 12.94 -8.38
C GLN A 228 -17.21 12.75 -9.84
N SER A 229 -15.94 12.49 -10.09
CA SER A 229 -15.42 12.25 -11.44
C SER A 229 -15.34 10.77 -11.78
N ALA A 230 -15.10 10.45 -13.04
CA ALA A 230 -14.54 9.17 -13.41
C ALA A 230 -13.13 9.06 -12.81
N TYR A 231 -12.73 7.88 -12.39
CA TYR A 231 -11.47 7.72 -11.66
C TYR A 231 -10.81 6.37 -11.90
N THR A 232 -9.51 6.32 -11.64
CA THR A 232 -8.75 5.09 -11.53
C THR A 232 -8.33 4.86 -10.08
N ILE A 233 -8.27 3.59 -9.65
CA ILE A 233 -8.01 3.20 -8.27
C ILE A 233 -7.33 1.82 -8.24
N ASP A 234 -6.68 1.51 -7.14
CA ASP A 234 -6.15 0.18 -6.83
C ASP A 234 -5.07 -0.30 -7.82
N PRO A 235 -3.93 0.40 -7.97
CA PRO A 235 -2.88 -0.02 -8.90
C PRO A 235 -2.20 -1.32 -8.48
N ALA A 236 -1.91 -2.18 -9.47
CA ALA A 236 -0.99 -3.30 -9.33
C ALA A 236 0.08 -3.25 -10.42
N LEU A 237 1.32 -3.52 -10.07
CA LEU A 237 2.48 -3.43 -10.94
C LEU A 237 3.12 -4.80 -11.20
N ILE A 238 3.66 -5.02 -12.40
CA ILE A 238 4.61 -6.10 -12.71
C ILE A 238 5.81 -5.50 -13.43
N ALA A 239 7.02 -5.80 -12.96
CA ALA A 239 8.25 -5.55 -13.72
C ALA A 239 8.69 -6.84 -14.40
N GLU A 240 8.78 -6.85 -15.75
CA GLU A 240 9.29 -7.99 -16.47
C GLU A 240 10.82 -8.07 -16.35
N GLY A 241 11.30 -9.23 -15.90
CA GLY A 241 12.71 -9.59 -15.91
C GLY A 241 13.19 -10.03 -17.29
N GLU A 242 14.46 -10.46 -17.35
CA GLU A 242 15.12 -10.86 -18.62
C GLU A 242 14.43 -12.04 -19.31
N ASN A 243 13.76 -12.92 -18.56
CA ASN A 243 13.04 -14.08 -19.08
C ASN A 243 11.61 -13.76 -19.53
N GLY A 244 11.17 -12.50 -19.43
CA GLY A 244 9.87 -12.04 -19.88
C GLY A 244 9.74 -12.01 -21.40
N LYS A 245 8.51 -11.85 -21.87
CA LYS A 245 8.23 -11.67 -23.31
C LYS A 245 8.59 -10.27 -23.79
N ASN A 246 8.59 -9.29 -22.88
CA ASN A 246 9.02 -7.90 -23.12
C ASN A 246 9.99 -7.50 -22.01
N PRO A 247 11.26 -7.95 -22.07
CA PRO A 247 12.24 -7.73 -21.00
C PRO A 247 12.39 -6.25 -20.66
N GLY A 248 12.29 -5.91 -19.38
CA GLY A 248 12.39 -4.55 -18.86
C GLY A 248 11.11 -3.72 -18.94
N ARG A 249 10.02 -4.26 -19.49
CA ARG A 249 8.70 -3.61 -19.47
C ARG A 249 8.13 -3.61 -18.05
N VAL A 250 7.49 -2.51 -17.69
CA VAL A 250 6.68 -2.41 -16.47
C VAL A 250 5.22 -2.32 -16.85
N TRP A 251 4.41 -3.19 -16.28
CA TRP A 251 2.97 -3.23 -16.47
C TRP A 251 2.26 -2.62 -15.28
N MET A 252 1.13 -1.98 -15.52
CA MET A 252 0.23 -1.50 -14.47
C MET A 252 -1.21 -1.81 -14.84
N LEU A 253 -1.90 -2.51 -13.94
CA LEU A 253 -3.33 -2.77 -14.01
C LEU A 253 -4.04 -1.93 -12.96
N VAL A 254 -5.13 -1.27 -13.35
CA VAL A 254 -5.94 -0.41 -12.46
C VAL A 254 -7.43 -0.65 -12.68
N ASP A 255 -8.21 -0.36 -11.67
CA ASP A 255 -9.66 -0.24 -11.79
C ASP A 255 -10.02 1.12 -12.38
N MET A 256 -10.85 1.14 -13.41
CA MET A 256 -11.43 2.35 -13.95
C MET A 256 -12.94 2.37 -13.70
N MET A 257 -13.44 3.44 -13.13
CA MET A 257 -14.85 3.62 -12.81
C MET A 257 -15.40 4.89 -13.45
N PRO A 258 -16.41 4.77 -14.33
CA PRO A 258 -17.15 5.92 -14.81
C PRO A 258 -17.86 6.66 -13.67
N GLU A 259 -18.02 7.97 -13.80
CA GLU A 259 -18.75 8.77 -12.83
C GLU A 259 -20.18 8.26 -12.62
N SER A 260 -20.62 8.22 -11.37
CA SER A 260 -21.95 7.77 -10.98
C SER A 260 -22.98 8.92 -11.01
N THR A 261 -24.21 8.59 -11.41
CA THR A 261 -25.32 9.58 -11.38
C THR A 261 -25.77 9.99 -9.98
N ASN A 262 -25.44 9.21 -8.96
CA ASN A 262 -26.00 9.37 -7.60
C ASN A 262 -24.94 9.76 -6.55
N GLY A 263 -23.83 10.35 -6.95
CA GLY A 263 -22.68 10.47 -6.08
C GLY A 263 -22.03 9.11 -5.90
N SER A 264 -20.94 8.87 -6.58
CA SER A 264 -20.24 7.60 -6.53
C SER A 264 -19.85 7.26 -5.09
N GLN A 265 -20.01 6.02 -4.71
CA GLN A 265 -19.60 5.51 -3.41
C GLN A 265 -18.76 4.24 -3.60
N GLY A 266 -17.83 4.27 -4.56
CA GLY A 266 -16.94 3.18 -4.87
C GLY A 266 -17.68 1.93 -5.33
N THR A 267 -17.20 0.75 -4.93
CA THR A 267 -17.78 -0.54 -5.29
C THR A 267 -19.26 -0.70 -4.91
N TYR A 268 -19.72 0.04 -3.89
CA TYR A 268 -21.13 0.02 -3.46
C TYR A 268 -22.08 0.66 -4.47
N SER A 269 -21.62 1.58 -5.28
CA SER A 269 -22.43 2.25 -6.29
C SER A 269 -22.56 1.46 -7.59
N ILE A 270 -21.74 0.44 -7.80
CA ILE A 270 -21.79 -0.44 -8.97
C ILE A 270 -23.00 -1.35 -8.87
N LYS A 271 -23.99 -1.11 -9.70
CA LYS A 271 -25.25 -1.87 -9.71
C LYS A 271 -25.42 -2.76 -10.95
N GLU A 272 -24.67 -2.45 -12.00
CA GLU A 272 -24.78 -3.15 -13.27
C GLU A 272 -23.79 -4.30 -13.35
N THR A 273 -24.27 -5.42 -13.88
CA THR A 273 -23.47 -6.60 -14.18
C THR A 273 -22.95 -6.59 -15.61
N GLY A 274 -22.01 -7.47 -15.88
CA GLY A 274 -21.45 -7.70 -17.21
C GLY A 274 -20.25 -6.85 -17.53
N THR A 275 -19.71 -7.11 -18.69
CA THR A 275 -18.47 -6.53 -19.17
C THR A 275 -18.57 -5.05 -19.55
N GLY A 276 -19.78 -4.58 -19.86
CA GLY A 276 -19.97 -3.27 -20.52
C GLY A 276 -19.67 -3.30 -22.03
N TYR A 277 -19.39 -4.47 -22.58
CA TYR A 277 -19.06 -4.69 -23.98
C TYR A 277 -20.14 -5.51 -24.68
N VAL A 278 -20.21 -5.37 -26.00
CA VAL A 278 -21.04 -6.19 -26.87
C VAL A 278 -20.22 -6.71 -28.03
N LYS A 279 -20.50 -7.95 -28.42
CA LYS A 279 -19.78 -8.58 -29.52
C LYS A 279 -20.47 -8.31 -30.85
N VAL A 280 -19.75 -7.77 -31.82
CA VAL A 280 -20.21 -7.53 -33.19
C VAL A 280 -19.16 -8.12 -34.13
N ASP A 281 -19.59 -9.01 -35.02
CA ASP A 281 -18.73 -9.71 -35.99
C ASP A 281 -17.48 -10.34 -35.33
N GLY A 282 -17.64 -10.89 -34.11
CA GLY A 282 -16.59 -11.57 -33.38
C GLY A 282 -15.66 -10.64 -32.55
N LYS A 283 -15.79 -9.32 -32.63
CA LYS A 283 -15.06 -8.32 -31.89
C LYS A 283 -15.87 -7.74 -30.74
N ASP A 284 -15.24 -7.48 -29.62
CA ASP A 284 -15.85 -6.83 -28.46
C ASP A 284 -15.70 -5.30 -28.60
N TYR A 285 -16.81 -4.58 -28.45
CA TYR A 285 -16.86 -3.13 -28.50
C TYR A 285 -17.53 -2.56 -27.27
N LEU A 286 -16.99 -1.48 -26.71
CA LEU A 286 -17.60 -0.79 -25.59
C LEU A 286 -19.02 -0.35 -25.96
N ALA A 287 -19.98 -0.81 -25.16
CA ALA A 287 -21.37 -0.43 -25.33
C ALA A 287 -21.63 0.92 -24.66
N LEU A 288 -22.28 1.81 -25.39
CA LEU A 288 -22.76 3.11 -24.90
C LEU A 288 -24.29 3.10 -24.91
N TYR A 289 -24.86 3.85 -23.99
CA TYR A 289 -26.32 3.93 -23.84
C TYR A 289 -26.74 5.40 -23.72
N ASP A 290 -27.83 5.76 -24.38
CA ASP A 290 -28.48 7.05 -24.21
C ASP A 290 -29.47 7.02 -23.01
N LYS A 291 -30.11 8.16 -22.74
CA LYS A 291 -31.10 8.33 -21.66
C LYS A 291 -32.32 7.43 -21.78
N ASP A 292 -32.64 6.94 -22.98
CA ASP A 292 -33.78 6.05 -23.30
C ASP A 292 -33.34 4.58 -23.37
N ASN A 293 -32.07 4.31 -22.96
CA ASN A 293 -31.43 2.98 -22.94
C ASN A 293 -31.25 2.37 -24.33
N ASN A 294 -31.20 3.19 -25.39
CA ASN A 294 -30.78 2.71 -26.69
C ASN A 294 -29.30 2.42 -26.68
N GLN A 295 -28.91 1.25 -27.26
CA GLN A 295 -27.53 0.79 -27.27
C GLN A 295 -26.80 1.29 -28.52
N TYR A 296 -25.56 1.72 -28.29
CA TYR A 296 -24.58 2.06 -29.31
C TYR A 296 -23.28 1.30 -29.06
N THR A 297 -22.39 1.30 -30.03
CA THR A 297 -21.06 0.71 -29.90
C THR A 297 -19.99 1.69 -30.32
N LEU A 298 -18.96 1.81 -29.45
CA LEU A 298 -17.77 2.55 -29.76
C LEU A 298 -16.80 1.67 -30.55
N ARG A 299 -16.53 2.04 -31.79
CA ARG A 299 -15.69 1.30 -32.73
C ARG A 299 -14.31 1.93 -32.89
N GLU A 300 -13.55 1.34 -33.79
CA GLU A 300 -12.24 1.85 -34.19
C GLU A 300 -12.33 3.33 -34.64
N ASN A 301 -11.25 4.07 -34.42
CA ASN A 301 -11.16 5.52 -34.70
C ASN A 301 -12.20 6.39 -33.96
N GLY A 302 -12.78 5.85 -32.88
CA GLY A 302 -13.78 6.57 -32.09
C GLY A 302 -15.16 6.65 -32.72
N GLU A 303 -15.40 5.97 -33.82
CA GLU A 303 -16.70 5.97 -34.49
C GLU A 303 -17.77 5.26 -33.65
N VAL A 304 -18.97 5.84 -33.61
CA VAL A 304 -20.09 5.31 -32.85
C VAL A 304 -21.17 4.78 -33.79
N PHE A 305 -21.60 3.54 -33.56
CA PHE A 305 -22.63 2.87 -34.36
C PHE A 305 -23.87 2.57 -33.50
N ASP A 306 -25.03 2.64 -34.08
CA ASP A 306 -26.27 2.24 -33.43
C ASP A 306 -26.44 0.70 -33.41
N LYS A 307 -27.53 0.21 -32.79
CA LYS A 307 -27.79 -1.23 -32.65
C LYS A 307 -28.09 -1.95 -33.99
N GLU A 308 -28.47 -1.20 -35.01
CA GLU A 308 -28.66 -1.71 -36.38
C GLU A 308 -27.36 -1.68 -37.19
N ASN A 309 -26.21 -1.43 -36.54
CA ASN A 309 -24.87 -1.34 -37.15
C ASN A 309 -24.73 -0.22 -38.19
N ARG A 310 -25.48 0.88 -38.01
CA ARG A 310 -25.36 2.09 -38.83
C ARG A 310 -24.47 3.09 -38.13
N LYS A 311 -23.54 3.68 -38.88
CA LYS A 311 -22.69 4.75 -38.36
C LYS A 311 -23.56 5.96 -38.02
N THR A 312 -23.35 6.51 -36.84
CA THR A 312 -23.99 7.74 -36.37
C THR A 312 -23.13 8.97 -36.68
N ASP A 313 -23.58 10.16 -36.28
CA ASP A 313 -22.80 11.40 -36.32
C ASP A 313 -21.99 11.64 -35.03
N TYR A 314 -22.00 10.67 -34.12
CA TYR A 314 -21.16 10.69 -32.92
C TYR A 314 -19.76 10.14 -33.18
N VAL A 315 -18.76 10.82 -32.60
CA VAL A 315 -17.35 10.36 -32.57
C VAL A 315 -16.80 10.61 -31.18
N VAL A 316 -16.21 9.58 -30.57
CA VAL A 316 -15.44 9.70 -29.33
C VAL A 316 -13.99 9.96 -29.70
N LYS A 317 -13.39 11.02 -29.17
CA LYS A 317 -11.96 11.24 -29.34
C LYS A 317 -11.15 10.26 -28.51
N GLN A 318 -10.17 9.69 -29.15
CA GLN A 318 -9.08 9.01 -28.47
C GLN A 318 -8.09 10.06 -27.92
N PHE A 319 -7.30 9.67 -26.92
CA PHE A 319 -6.25 10.53 -26.41
C PHE A 319 -5.22 10.82 -27.52
N GLU A 320 -4.94 12.10 -27.77
CA GLU A 320 -3.92 12.53 -28.73
C GLU A 320 -2.90 13.45 -28.03
N GLY A 321 -1.75 12.90 -27.64
CA GLY A 321 -0.60 13.70 -27.22
C GLY A 321 -0.33 13.77 -25.71
N ASN A 322 0.78 14.43 -25.37
CA ASN A 322 1.37 14.52 -24.03
C ASN A 322 1.24 15.89 -23.38
N ASP A 323 0.30 16.71 -23.77
CA ASP A 323 0.14 18.00 -23.11
C ASP A 323 -0.66 17.86 -21.80
N LYS A 324 -0.47 18.81 -20.90
CA LYS A 324 -1.16 18.82 -19.61
C LYS A 324 -2.69 18.93 -19.69
N GLN A 325 -3.23 19.15 -20.86
CA GLN A 325 -4.67 19.28 -21.12
C GLN A 325 -5.23 18.06 -21.86
N GLY A 326 -4.37 17.19 -22.38
CA GLY A 326 -4.75 16.01 -23.14
C GLY A 326 -5.58 14.97 -22.36
N TYR A 327 -5.58 15.04 -21.05
CA TYR A 327 -6.40 14.17 -20.19
C TYR A 327 -7.88 14.28 -20.40
N HIS A 328 -8.31 15.51 -20.68
CA HIS A 328 -9.71 15.83 -20.85
C HIS A 328 -10.27 15.32 -22.16
N GLU A 329 -9.42 14.85 -23.06
CA GLU A 329 -9.84 14.38 -24.38
C GLU A 329 -10.22 12.90 -24.42
N LYS A 330 -9.77 12.09 -23.43
CA LYS A 330 -10.16 10.68 -23.39
C LYS A 330 -11.63 10.55 -23.03
N GLY A 331 -12.39 10.02 -24.01
CA GLY A 331 -13.85 9.87 -23.86
C GLY A 331 -14.67 11.11 -24.25
N ASP A 332 -14.06 12.18 -24.73
CA ASP A 332 -14.78 13.33 -25.25
C ASP A 332 -15.61 12.95 -26.46
N LEU A 333 -16.90 13.23 -26.37
CA LEU A 333 -17.89 12.92 -27.40
C LEU A 333 -18.20 14.14 -28.23
N TYR A 334 -18.16 13.97 -29.53
CA TYR A 334 -18.52 14.97 -30.52
C TYR A 334 -19.73 14.47 -31.30
N GLN A 335 -20.68 15.36 -31.58
CA GLN A 335 -21.79 15.12 -32.48
C GLN A 335 -21.73 16.13 -33.63
N SER A 336 -21.69 15.65 -34.87
CA SER A 336 -21.54 16.49 -36.05
C SER A 336 -20.38 17.50 -35.91
N GLY A 337 -19.27 17.09 -35.29
CA GLY A 337 -18.09 17.90 -35.07
C GLY A 337 -18.14 18.90 -33.90
N LYS A 338 -19.22 18.93 -33.12
CA LYS A 338 -19.36 19.77 -31.91
C LYS A 338 -19.18 18.91 -30.67
N TYR A 339 -18.39 19.40 -29.69
CA TYR A 339 -18.27 18.79 -28.37
C TYR A 339 -19.64 18.75 -27.67
N VAL A 340 -20.02 17.59 -27.15
CA VAL A 340 -21.29 17.37 -26.46
C VAL A 340 -21.13 16.71 -25.08
N GLY A 341 -19.91 16.65 -24.56
CA GLY A 341 -19.57 16.12 -23.24
C GLY A 341 -18.65 14.91 -23.32
N ASN A 342 -18.35 14.31 -22.18
CA ASN A 342 -17.47 13.16 -22.06
C ASN A 342 -18.29 11.91 -21.65
N ILE A 343 -18.07 10.77 -22.30
CA ILE A 343 -18.86 9.54 -22.10
C ILE A 343 -18.70 8.97 -20.68
N TYR A 344 -17.58 9.24 -20.01
CA TYR A 344 -17.31 8.73 -18.66
C TYR A 344 -17.85 9.65 -17.56
N LEU A 345 -18.23 10.90 -17.90
CA LEU A 345 -18.77 11.87 -16.96
C LEU A 345 -20.29 11.92 -17.02
N ARG A 346 -20.89 12.17 -15.86
CA ARG A 346 -22.34 12.27 -15.71
C ARG A 346 -22.74 13.63 -15.13
N SER A 347 -24.01 13.85 -14.90
CA SER A 347 -24.57 15.14 -14.46
C SER A 347 -24.04 15.68 -13.13
N ALA A 348 -23.32 14.88 -12.35
CA ALA A 348 -22.70 15.28 -11.10
C ALA A 348 -21.41 16.11 -11.29
N SER A 349 -20.82 16.12 -12.48
CA SER A 349 -19.63 16.91 -12.80
C SER A 349 -19.88 18.42 -12.61
N LYS A 350 -18.92 19.11 -11.98
CA LYS A 350 -18.99 20.58 -11.79
C LYS A 350 -19.04 21.37 -13.09
N ASN A 351 -18.50 20.81 -14.15
CA ASN A 351 -18.41 21.48 -15.46
C ASN A 351 -19.60 21.15 -16.36
N ASN A 352 -20.51 20.29 -15.91
CA ASN A 352 -21.66 19.83 -16.68
C ASN A 352 -21.28 19.18 -18.02
N ASP A 353 -20.15 18.46 -18.03
CA ASP A 353 -19.57 17.80 -19.21
C ASP A 353 -20.16 16.41 -19.47
N SER A 354 -21.36 16.15 -18.95
CA SER A 354 -22.05 14.88 -19.18
C SER A 354 -22.46 14.74 -20.64
N ALA A 355 -21.99 13.69 -21.27
CA ALA A 355 -22.36 13.38 -22.65
C ALA A 355 -23.79 12.80 -22.76
N PRO A 356 -24.42 12.79 -23.96
CA PRO A 356 -25.68 12.08 -24.17
C PRO A 356 -25.55 10.55 -24.21
N LEU A 357 -24.33 10.01 -24.33
CA LEU A 357 -24.04 8.59 -24.37
C LEU A 357 -23.05 8.22 -23.25
N HIS A 358 -23.32 7.11 -22.55
CA HIS A 358 -22.48 6.65 -21.45
C HIS A 358 -22.26 5.14 -21.50
N PRO A 359 -21.08 4.63 -21.08
CA PRO A 359 -20.89 3.21 -20.85
C PRO A 359 -21.71 2.74 -19.63
N LYS A 360 -21.84 1.44 -19.44
CA LYS A 360 -22.39 0.87 -18.20
C LYS A 360 -21.63 1.37 -16.98
N GLN A 361 -22.38 1.58 -15.90
CA GLN A 361 -21.81 1.94 -14.61
C GLN A 361 -21.31 0.69 -13.88
N THR A 362 -20.17 0.19 -14.34
CA THR A 362 -19.48 -0.98 -13.82
C THR A 362 -17.98 -0.68 -13.66
N CYS A 363 -17.21 -1.62 -13.15
CA CYS A 363 -15.76 -1.52 -13.07
C CYS A 363 -15.13 -2.09 -14.35
N TYR A 364 -14.16 -1.37 -14.88
CA TYR A 364 -13.35 -1.74 -16.03
C TYR A 364 -11.91 -1.94 -15.60
N LEU A 365 -11.20 -2.90 -16.21
CA LEU A 365 -9.81 -3.20 -15.93
C LEU A 365 -8.92 -2.61 -17.03
N TRP A 366 -8.22 -1.54 -16.69
CA TRP A 366 -7.34 -0.83 -17.61
C TRP A 366 -5.89 -1.21 -17.40
N LEU A 367 -5.25 -1.68 -18.46
CA LEU A 367 -3.85 -2.12 -18.49
C LEU A 367 -3.00 -1.14 -19.27
N SER A 368 -1.96 -0.60 -18.63
CA SER A 368 -0.94 0.24 -19.25
C SER A 368 0.43 -0.39 -19.09
N TYR A 369 1.41 0.05 -19.89
CA TYR A 369 2.79 -0.37 -19.74
C TYR A 369 3.77 0.77 -20.01
N SER A 370 4.98 0.62 -19.49
CA SER A 370 6.13 1.47 -19.75
C SER A 370 7.28 0.62 -20.30
N ASP A 371 7.89 1.08 -21.40
CA ASP A 371 9.09 0.48 -22.00
C ASP A 371 10.36 1.28 -21.69
N ASP A 372 10.24 2.38 -20.96
CA ASP A 372 11.30 3.32 -20.63
C ASP A 372 11.55 3.45 -19.14
N ASP A 373 11.39 2.33 -18.42
CA ASP A 373 11.68 2.24 -16.99
C ASP A 373 10.75 3.12 -16.12
N GLY A 374 9.49 3.26 -16.53
CA GLY A 374 8.45 3.99 -15.82
C GLY A 374 8.41 5.50 -16.09
N MET A 375 9.21 6.02 -17.03
CA MET A 375 9.21 7.45 -17.37
C MET A 375 7.98 7.87 -18.16
N THR A 376 7.56 7.04 -19.12
CA THR A 376 6.33 7.26 -19.87
C THR A 376 5.49 5.99 -19.91
N TRP A 377 4.19 6.17 -20.07
CA TRP A 377 3.22 5.08 -20.04
C TRP A 377 2.36 5.07 -21.29
N SER A 378 2.03 3.87 -21.74
CA SER A 378 1.13 3.66 -22.88
C SER A 378 -0.28 4.13 -22.56
N GLU A 379 -1.08 4.40 -23.60
CA GLU A 379 -2.52 4.45 -23.47
C GLU A 379 -3.04 3.14 -22.86
N PRO A 380 -4.02 3.21 -21.94
CA PRO A 380 -4.58 2.01 -21.35
C PRO A 380 -5.40 1.21 -22.36
N VAL A 381 -5.23 -0.09 -22.30
CA VAL A 381 -6.05 -1.07 -22.99
C VAL A 381 -7.04 -1.66 -22.00
N ASP A 382 -8.32 -1.68 -22.34
CA ASP A 382 -9.35 -2.30 -21.51
C ASP A 382 -9.37 -3.82 -21.73
N ILE A 383 -8.99 -4.58 -20.70
CA ILE A 383 -8.98 -6.05 -20.75
C ILE A 383 -10.26 -6.66 -20.17
N THR A 384 -11.21 -5.85 -19.72
CA THR A 384 -12.47 -6.29 -19.12
C THR A 384 -13.21 -7.33 -19.98
N PRO A 385 -13.38 -7.15 -21.31
CA PRO A 385 -14.13 -8.11 -22.13
C PRO A 385 -13.45 -9.49 -22.23
N GLN A 386 -12.17 -9.60 -21.88
CA GLN A 386 -11.43 -10.86 -21.94
C GLN A 386 -11.56 -11.67 -20.65
N VAL A 387 -11.79 -11.01 -19.50
CA VAL A 387 -11.63 -11.63 -18.17
C VAL A 387 -12.85 -11.55 -17.28
N LYS A 388 -13.78 -10.61 -17.55
CA LYS A 388 -15.01 -10.42 -16.77
C LYS A 388 -16.17 -11.18 -17.41
N GLU A 389 -17.04 -11.73 -16.59
CA GLU A 389 -18.23 -12.46 -17.01
C GLU A 389 -19.50 -11.60 -16.87
N ASP A 390 -20.56 -11.95 -17.60
CA ASP A 390 -21.82 -11.20 -17.60
C ASP A 390 -22.54 -11.18 -16.25
N TRP A 391 -22.28 -12.17 -15.40
CA TRP A 391 -22.87 -12.26 -14.06
C TRP A 391 -22.08 -11.47 -13.01
N MET A 392 -20.84 -11.07 -13.28
CA MET A 392 -20.01 -10.27 -12.38
C MET A 392 -20.51 -8.83 -12.35
N ARG A 393 -20.52 -8.27 -11.15
CA ARG A 393 -20.88 -6.87 -10.93
C ARG A 393 -19.63 -5.99 -10.85
N PHE A 394 -18.89 -6.07 -9.79
CA PHE A 394 -17.53 -5.55 -9.71
C PHE A 394 -16.56 -6.63 -10.21
N CYS A 395 -15.50 -6.24 -10.86
CA CYS A 395 -14.31 -7.05 -11.11
C CYS A 395 -13.14 -6.10 -11.13
N GLY A 396 -12.28 -6.19 -10.13
CA GLY A 396 -11.19 -5.24 -9.91
C GLY A 396 -9.91 -5.90 -9.45
N VAL A 397 -8.91 -5.08 -9.31
CA VAL A 397 -7.53 -5.47 -9.01
C VAL A 397 -7.36 -5.85 -7.54
N GLY A 398 -6.57 -6.88 -7.27
CA GLY A 398 -5.93 -7.06 -5.97
C GLY A 398 -4.70 -6.14 -5.93
N PRO A 399 -4.79 -4.96 -5.24
CA PRO A 399 -3.79 -3.91 -5.40
C PRO A 399 -2.42 -4.31 -4.85
N GLY A 400 -1.36 -3.71 -5.38
CA GLY A 400 0.02 -3.94 -4.99
C GLY A 400 0.88 -4.41 -6.16
N PHE A 401 1.10 -5.71 -6.32
CA PHE A 401 1.88 -6.22 -7.45
C PHE A 401 1.36 -7.57 -7.94
N GLY A 402 1.62 -7.84 -9.21
CA GLY A 402 1.52 -9.16 -9.81
C GLY A 402 2.90 -9.80 -9.97
N VAL A 403 2.95 -10.93 -10.62
CA VAL A 403 4.18 -11.68 -10.85
C VAL A 403 4.38 -12.03 -12.32
N GLN A 404 5.64 -12.05 -12.74
CA GLN A 404 6.08 -12.74 -13.94
C GLN A 404 6.71 -14.06 -13.52
N LEU A 405 6.22 -15.19 -14.02
CA LEU A 405 6.73 -16.51 -13.65
C LEU A 405 8.15 -16.72 -14.14
N GLN A 406 9.02 -17.15 -13.22
CA GLN A 406 10.45 -17.39 -13.45
C GLN A 406 10.83 -18.86 -13.27
N TYR A 407 10.12 -19.60 -12.42
CA TYR A 407 10.44 -20.97 -12.02
C TYR A 407 9.45 -21.99 -12.59
N ASP A 408 8.27 -21.60 -13.04
CA ASP A 408 7.32 -22.50 -13.70
C ASP A 408 7.76 -22.80 -15.14
N GLU A 409 8.34 -24.00 -15.33
CA GLU A 409 8.82 -24.47 -16.64
C GLU A 409 7.69 -24.68 -17.67
N LYS A 410 6.44 -24.83 -17.23
CA LYS A 410 5.29 -25.05 -18.13
C LYS A 410 4.74 -23.74 -18.70
N HIS A 411 4.87 -22.65 -17.94
CA HIS A 411 4.35 -21.34 -18.32
C HIS A 411 5.45 -20.25 -18.20
N PRO A 412 6.56 -20.39 -18.94
CA PRO A 412 7.72 -19.51 -18.79
C PRO A 412 7.36 -18.07 -19.19
N GLY A 413 7.60 -17.13 -18.28
CA GLY A 413 7.35 -15.71 -18.50
C GLY A 413 5.87 -15.30 -18.51
N ARG A 414 4.95 -16.17 -18.02
CA ARG A 414 3.54 -15.82 -17.81
C ARG A 414 3.44 -14.62 -16.88
N LEU A 415 2.60 -13.65 -17.24
CA LEU A 415 2.26 -12.52 -16.40
C LEU A 415 0.98 -12.85 -15.64
N ILE A 416 0.93 -12.51 -14.33
CA ILE A 416 -0.25 -12.78 -13.49
C ILE A 416 -0.54 -11.57 -12.62
N PHE A 417 -1.77 -11.04 -12.67
CA PHE A 417 -2.28 -10.08 -11.71
C PHE A 417 -3.36 -10.70 -10.82
N PRO A 418 -3.34 -10.45 -9.51
CA PRO A 418 -4.47 -10.81 -8.65
C PRO A 418 -5.66 -9.90 -8.93
N ILE A 419 -6.87 -10.49 -8.90
CA ILE A 419 -8.14 -9.78 -9.02
C ILE A 419 -9.14 -10.31 -7.99
N TYR A 420 -10.23 -9.58 -7.79
CA TYR A 420 -11.41 -10.09 -7.09
C TYR A 420 -12.68 -9.53 -7.74
N TYR A 421 -13.80 -10.19 -7.50
CA TYR A 421 -15.06 -9.78 -8.09
C TYR A 421 -16.25 -10.04 -7.15
N THR A 422 -17.36 -9.37 -7.43
CA THR A 422 -18.63 -9.53 -6.72
C THR A 422 -19.72 -10.02 -7.63
N ILE A 423 -20.74 -10.65 -7.07
CA ILE A 423 -21.92 -11.10 -7.80
C ILE A 423 -23.10 -10.15 -7.59
N ALA A 424 -24.07 -10.19 -8.51
CA ALA A 424 -25.28 -9.38 -8.43
C ALA A 424 -26.14 -9.76 -7.21
N GLY A 425 -26.84 -8.78 -6.65
CA GLY A 425 -27.89 -8.99 -5.65
C GLY A 425 -27.43 -9.01 -4.18
N SER A 426 -26.14 -8.92 -3.88
CA SER A 426 -25.61 -9.18 -2.54
C SER A 426 -25.02 -7.95 -1.81
N GLY A 427 -25.28 -6.74 -2.21
CA GLY A 427 -24.58 -5.55 -1.67
C GLY A 427 -23.12 -5.58 -2.09
N ILE A 428 -22.17 -5.41 -1.16
CA ILE A 428 -20.77 -5.79 -1.37
C ILE A 428 -20.50 -7.24 -0.96
N GLY A 429 -21.48 -7.95 -0.44
CA GLY A 429 -21.32 -9.31 0.01
C GLY A 429 -21.14 -10.29 -1.14
N PHE A 430 -20.40 -11.38 -0.89
CA PHE A 430 -20.03 -12.44 -1.81
C PHE A 430 -18.98 -12.02 -2.83
N GLN A 431 -17.80 -11.77 -2.29
CA GLN A 431 -16.59 -11.51 -3.05
C GLN A 431 -15.79 -12.80 -3.23
N SER A 432 -15.16 -12.94 -4.38
CA SER A 432 -14.27 -14.06 -4.68
C SER A 432 -12.99 -13.55 -5.32
N SER A 433 -11.84 -13.96 -4.77
CA SER A 433 -10.54 -13.72 -5.38
C SER A 433 -10.32 -14.64 -6.57
N ALA A 434 -9.54 -14.18 -7.52
CA ALA A 434 -9.02 -14.95 -8.65
C ALA A 434 -7.71 -14.29 -9.14
N CYS A 435 -7.24 -14.70 -10.31
CA CYS A 435 -6.18 -13.98 -11.02
C CYS A 435 -6.53 -13.85 -12.50
N VAL A 436 -5.84 -12.93 -13.17
CA VAL A 436 -5.78 -12.87 -14.63
C VAL A 436 -4.34 -13.12 -15.07
N TYR A 437 -4.17 -13.86 -16.15
CA TYR A 437 -2.86 -14.21 -16.68
C TYR A 437 -2.75 -14.06 -18.18
N SER A 438 -1.52 -13.82 -18.64
CA SER A 438 -1.17 -13.72 -20.07
C SER A 438 0.06 -14.56 -20.38
N ASP A 439 -0.01 -15.38 -21.45
CA ASP A 439 1.09 -16.20 -21.96
C ASP A 439 1.77 -15.60 -23.18
N ASP A 440 1.24 -14.51 -23.73
CA ASP A 440 1.68 -13.93 -25.00
C ASP A 440 2.26 -12.51 -24.85
N GLY A 441 2.71 -12.17 -23.65
CA GLY A 441 3.32 -10.87 -23.35
C GLY A 441 2.30 -9.75 -23.27
N GLY A 442 1.15 -10.00 -22.65
CA GLY A 442 0.14 -9.00 -22.34
C GLY A 442 -0.82 -8.68 -23.49
N LYS A 443 -0.80 -9.44 -24.59
CA LYS A 443 -1.69 -9.22 -25.75
C LYS A 443 -3.10 -9.78 -25.49
N THR A 444 -3.16 -10.98 -24.90
CA THR A 444 -4.41 -11.59 -24.48
C THR A 444 -4.34 -12.01 -23.02
N TRP A 445 -5.50 -11.92 -22.34
CA TRP A 445 -5.63 -12.21 -20.93
C TRP A 445 -6.74 -13.25 -20.69
N HIS A 446 -6.49 -14.10 -19.72
CA HIS A 446 -7.41 -15.15 -19.29
C HIS A 446 -7.63 -15.04 -17.79
N ARG A 447 -8.82 -15.36 -17.32
CA ARG A 447 -9.09 -15.44 -15.88
C ARG A 447 -8.93 -16.88 -15.40
N GLY A 448 -8.19 -17.08 -14.31
CA GLY A 448 -8.14 -18.34 -13.56
C GLY A 448 -9.44 -18.58 -12.78
N GLU A 449 -9.63 -19.81 -12.30
CA GLU A 449 -10.70 -20.15 -11.38
C GLU A 449 -10.51 -19.44 -10.03
N SER A 450 -11.56 -19.35 -9.26
CA SER A 450 -11.48 -18.82 -7.88
C SER A 450 -11.16 -19.95 -6.91
N PRO A 451 -10.38 -19.69 -5.84
CA PRO A 451 -10.28 -20.62 -4.72
C PRO A 451 -11.63 -20.94 -4.02
N ASN A 452 -12.70 -20.21 -4.35
CA ASN A 452 -14.04 -20.51 -3.88
C ASN A 452 -14.80 -21.50 -4.78
N ASP A 453 -14.31 -21.80 -5.98
CA ASP A 453 -14.96 -22.74 -6.89
C ASP A 453 -14.70 -24.20 -6.43
N GLY A 454 -15.77 -24.98 -6.30
CA GLY A 454 -15.70 -26.37 -5.84
C GLY A 454 -15.44 -26.56 -4.35
N ARG A 455 -15.31 -25.49 -3.59
CA ARG A 455 -15.02 -25.55 -2.14
C ARG A 455 -16.23 -26.07 -1.37
N ILE A 456 -15.98 -26.95 -0.41
CA ILE A 456 -17.03 -27.47 0.47
C ILE A 456 -17.11 -26.62 1.74
N ASN A 457 -18.30 -26.10 2.04
CA ASN A 457 -18.54 -25.35 3.26
C ASN A 457 -18.69 -26.27 4.49
N LYS A 458 -18.79 -25.67 5.68
CA LYS A 458 -18.96 -26.42 6.94
C LYS A 458 -20.20 -27.30 7.03
N ASP A 459 -21.20 -27.05 6.18
CA ASP A 459 -22.45 -27.78 6.12
C ASP A 459 -22.43 -28.88 5.03
N GLY A 460 -21.26 -29.13 4.41
CA GLY A 460 -21.05 -30.14 3.38
C GLY A 460 -21.58 -29.77 1.99
N GLN A 461 -21.88 -28.48 1.77
CA GLN A 461 -22.38 -27.99 0.48
C GLN A 461 -21.21 -27.50 -0.38
N GLU A 462 -21.22 -27.90 -1.64
CA GLU A 462 -20.28 -27.35 -2.62
C GLU A 462 -20.63 -25.89 -2.91
N THR A 463 -19.61 -25.04 -2.92
CA THR A 463 -19.74 -23.61 -3.24
C THR A 463 -19.11 -23.30 -4.59
N SER A 464 -19.46 -22.16 -5.13
CA SER A 464 -18.80 -21.60 -6.30
C SER A 464 -18.66 -20.09 -6.14
N SER A 465 -17.82 -19.50 -6.95
CA SER A 465 -17.69 -18.05 -7.02
C SER A 465 -19.02 -17.35 -7.42
N GLN A 466 -19.94 -18.07 -8.05
CA GLN A 466 -21.28 -17.58 -8.39
C GLN A 466 -22.33 -17.84 -7.29
N ASN A 467 -22.07 -18.78 -6.39
CA ASN A 467 -22.97 -19.14 -5.29
C ASN A 467 -22.16 -19.48 -4.03
N PRO A 468 -21.55 -18.50 -3.37
CA PRO A 468 -20.71 -18.71 -2.20
C PRO A 468 -21.55 -18.88 -0.92
N VAL A 469 -22.23 -20.01 -0.78
CA VAL A 469 -23.14 -20.27 0.34
C VAL A 469 -22.36 -20.59 1.62
N GLY A 470 -22.46 -19.71 2.63
CA GLY A 470 -21.95 -19.96 3.99
C GLY A 470 -20.45 -20.09 4.10
N ILE A 471 -19.70 -19.50 3.19
CA ILE A 471 -18.25 -19.45 3.23
C ILE A 471 -17.72 -18.02 3.44
N SER A 472 -16.46 -17.94 3.76
CA SER A 472 -15.73 -16.69 3.79
C SER A 472 -15.64 -16.05 2.39
N GLU A 473 -15.76 -14.74 2.38
CA GLU A 473 -15.50 -13.96 1.19
C GLU A 473 -14.01 -13.76 1.04
N LEU A 474 -13.48 -14.10 -0.13
CA LEU A 474 -12.09 -13.89 -0.53
C LEU A 474 -12.04 -12.64 -1.39
N THR A 475 -11.20 -11.68 -1.01
CA THR A 475 -11.19 -10.36 -1.66
C THR A 475 -9.80 -10.01 -2.19
N GLU A 476 -9.32 -8.83 -1.88
CA GLU A 476 -7.97 -8.39 -2.26
C GLU A 476 -6.92 -9.43 -1.90
N SER A 477 -5.94 -9.60 -2.75
CA SER A 477 -4.95 -10.68 -2.59
C SER A 477 -3.60 -10.32 -3.19
N GLN A 478 -2.58 -11.09 -2.78
CA GLN A 478 -1.26 -11.05 -3.37
C GLN A 478 -0.84 -12.45 -3.79
N ILE A 479 -0.15 -12.54 -4.93
CA ILE A 479 0.34 -13.80 -5.50
C ILE A 479 1.85 -13.77 -5.52
N ILE A 480 2.48 -14.87 -5.11
CA ILE A 480 3.92 -15.09 -5.22
C ILE A 480 4.19 -16.42 -5.90
N GLU A 481 5.33 -16.52 -6.59
CA GLU A 481 5.87 -17.76 -7.12
C GLU A 481 6.96 -18.29 -6.20
N LEU A 482 6.91 -19.57 -5.86
CA LEU A 482 7.95 -20.28 -5.10
C LEU A 482 9.01 -20.84 -6.05
N SER A 483 10.19 -21.17 -5.54
CA SER A 483 11.27 -21.79 -6.32
C SER A 483 10.91 -23.13 -6.95
N SER A 484 9.80 -23.73 -6.55
CA SER A 484 9.24 -24.95 -7.15
C SER A 484 8.36 -24.70 -8.39
N GLY A 485 8.14 -23.44 -8.77
CA GLY A 485 7.19 -23.03 -9.80
C GLY A 485 5.72 -23.02 -9.34
N ASN A 486 5.45 -23.38 -8.06
CA ASN A 486 4.09 -23.29 -7.53
C ASN A 486 3.77 -21.85 -7.11
N LEU A 487 2.50 -21.50 -7.19
CA LEU A 487 2.02 -20.21 -6.73
C LEU A 487 1.35 -20.32 -5.36
N LEU A 488 1.47 -19.27 -4.57
CA LEU A 488 0.67 -19.05 -3.39
C LEU A 488 -0.10 -17.73 -3.55
N GLN A 489 -1.41 -17.77 -3.32
CA GLN A 489 -2.26 -16.59 -3.26
C GLN A 489 -2.70 -16.36 -1.83
N PHE A 490 -2.25 -15.27 -1.23
CA PHE A 490 -2.63 -14.82 0.10
C PHE A 490 -3.80 -13.84 -0.03
N MET A 491 -4.88 -14.08 0.69
CA MET A 491 -6.14 -13.39 0.48
C MET A 491 -6.67 -12.80 1.77
N ARG A 492 -7.20 -11.61 1.67
CA ARG A 492 -8.09 -11.00 2.64
C ARG A 492 -9.36 -11.85 2.73
N ASN A 493 -9.75 -12.25 3.95
CA ASN A 493 -10.77 -13.24 4.22
C ASN A 493 -11.91 -12.62 5.06
N THR A 494 -12.75 -11.86 4.42
CA THR A 494 -13.91 -11.22 5.05
C THR A 494 -14.94 -12.28 5.45
N ARG A 495 -15.49 -12.20 6.67
CA ARG A 495 -16.41 -13.19 7.26
C ARG A 495 -15.82 -14.58 7.51
N GLY A 496 -14.50 -14.71 7.48
CA GLY A 496 -13.82 -15.95 7.85
C GLY A 496 -13.50 -16.04 9.35
N ASN A 497 -12.49 -16.80 9.68
CA ASN A 497 -12.04 -17.05 11.07
C ASN A 497 -11.14 -15.93 11.64
N GLY A 498 -11.10 -14.75 11.03
CA GLY A 498 -10.20 -13.65 11.43
C GLY A 498 -8.74 -13.96 11.12
N LYS A 499 -8.48 -14.74 10.08
CA LYS A 499 -7.16 -15.11 9.58
C LYS A 499 -7.03 -14.82 8.10
N VAL A 500 -5.85 -14.34 7.70
CA VAL A 500 -5.45 -14.36 6.30
C VAL A 500 -5.44 -15.80 5.82
N VAL A 501 -5.97 -16.06 4.64
CA VAL A 501 -5.95 -17.41 4.06
C VAL A 501 -5.02 -17.48 2.86
N VAL A 502 -4.54 -18.68 2.58
CA VAL A 502 -3.66 -18.95 1.44
C VAL A 502 -4.16 -20.16 0.65
N SER A 503 -4.14 -20.03 -0.67
CA SER A 503 -4.37 -21.12 -1.63
C SER A 503 -3.13 -21.36 -2.47
N ARG A 504 -2.99 -22.58 -3.01
CA ARG A 504 -1.86 -22.98 -3.84
C ARG A 504 -2.34 -23.33 -5.24
N SER A 505 -1.59 -22.89 -6.24
CA SER A 505 -1.71 -23.36 -7.63
C SER A 505 -0.46 -24.11 -8.08
N THR A 506 -0.65 -25.13 -8.92
CA THR A 506 0.42 -25.94 -9.52
C THR A 506 0.37 -25.90 -11.06
N ASP A 507 -0.48 -25.05 -11.61
CA ASP A 507 -0.75 -24.90 -13.04
C ASP A 507 -0.71 -23.43 -13.50
N GLY A 508 0.14 -22.64 -12.81
CA GLY A 508 0.39 -21.24 -13.18
C GLY A 508 -0.83 -20.33 -12.98
N GLY A 509 -1.69 -20.60 -11.99
CA GLY A 509 -2.83 -19.77 -11.63
C GLY A 509 -4.13 -20.12 -12.36
N ALA A 510 -4.18 -21.20 -13.15
CA ALA A 510 -5.40 -21.63 -13.80
C ALA A 510 -6.42 -22.18 -12.80
N THR A 511 -5.95 -22.99 -11.84
CA THR A 511 -6.78 -23.54 -10.75
C THR A 511 -6.09 -23.38 -9.39
N TRP A 512 -6.87 -23.45 -8.31
CA TRP A 512 -6.40 -23.22 -6.95
C TRP A 512 -6.91 -24.30 -5.98
N SER A 513 -6.10 -24.62 -4.98
CA SER A 513 -6.53 -25.47 -3.85
C SER A 513 -7.54 -24.74 -2.98
N ASP A 514 -8.25 -25.50 -2.14
CA ASP A 514 -9.03 -24.92 -1.05
C ASP A 514 -8.16 -24.00 -0.19
N PRO A 515 -8.69 -22.82 0.21
CA PRO A 515 -7.95 -21.90 1.08
C PRO A 515 -7.77 -22.49 2.49
N ILE A 516 -6.59 -22.28 3.06
CA ILE A 516 -6.26 -22.67 4.43
C ILE A 516 -5.92 -21.43 5.25
N ASP A 517 -6.27 -21.44 6.53
CA ASP A 517 -5.95 -20.37 7.47
C ASP A 517 -4.43 -20.29 7.71
N THR A 518 -3.89 -19.08 7.64
CA THR A 518 -2.53 -18.78 8.11
C THR A 518 -2.56 -18.47 9.62
N THR A 519 -1.39 -18.17 10.19
CA THR A 519 -1.31 -17.64 11.57
C THR A 519 -1.56 -16.13 11.64
N ALA A 520 -1.47 -15.41 10.51
CA ALA A 520 -1.64 -13.96 10.44
C ALA A 520 -3.09 -13.54 10.69
N PRO A 521 -3.33 -12.50 11.50
CA PRO A 521 -4.68 -11.98 11.71
C PRO A 521 -5.22 -11.33 10.44
N GLU A 522 -6.51 -11.44 10.21
CA GLU A 522 -7.25 -10.70 9.18
C GLU A 522 -8.04 -9.58 9.86
N VAL A 523 -7.82 -8.35 9.44
CA VAL A 523 -8.39 -7.13 10.05
C VAL A 523 -9.09 -6.24 9.01
N TYR A 524 -9.67 -6.83 7.99
CA TYR A 524 -10.35 -6.14 6.88
C TYR A 524 -9.42 -5.19 6.13
N CYS A 525 -8.18 -5.64 5.85
CA CYS A 525 -7.18 -4.85 5.16
C CYS A 525 -6.42 -5.68 4.14
N GLN A 526 -6.03 -5.03 3.03
CA GLN A 526 -5.06 -5.60 2.09
C GLN A 526 -3.75 -5.88 2.83
N LEU A 527 -3.07 -6.91 2.38
CA LEU A 527 -1.77 -7.37 2.86
C LEU A 527 -0.74 -7.27 1.72
N SER A 528 0.53 -7.21 2.06
CA SER A 528 1.61 -7.35 1.09
C SER A 528 2.44 -8.58 1.41
N VAL A 529 2.80 -9.36 0.39
CA VAL A 529 3.56 -10.60 0.54
C VAL A 529 4.67 -10.63 -0.49
N LEU A 530 5.88 -10.89 -0.05
CA LEU A 530 7.06 -10.99 -0.92
C LEU A 530 7.70 -12.36 -0.78
N TYR A 531 8.06 -12.97 -1.91
CA TYR A 531 8.92 -14.14 -1.93
C TYR A 531 10.37 -13.72 -1.73
N TYR A 532 11.04 -14.34 -0.78
CA TYR A 532 12.46 -14.15 -0.54
C TYR A 532 13.23 -15.39 -0.97
N ASP A 533 14.09 -15.24 -1.97
CA ASP A 533 14.77 -16.34 -2.66
C ASP A 533 15.53 -17.26 -1.70
N LYS A 534 15.38 -18.56 -1.91
CA LYS A 534 16.09 -19.60 -1.15
C LYS A 534 17.62 -19.49 -1.20
N ASN A 535 18.17 -18.93 -2.27
CA ASN A 535 19.62 -18.75 -2.41
C ASN A 535 20.15 -17.74 -1.39
N GLY A 536 19.38 -16.66 -1.11
CA GLY A 536 19.69 -15.69 -0.06
C GLY A 536 19.37 -16.18 1.35
N THR A 537 18.68 -17.33 1.53
CA THR A 537 18.17 -17.81 2.81
C THR A 537 18.74 -19.15 3.26
N GLY A 538 19.90 -19.54 2.74
CA GLY A 538 20.54 -20.82 3.09
C GLY A 538 19.77 -22.04 2.58
N GLY A 539 19.16 -21.95 1.41
CA GLY A 539 18.49 -23.06 0.72
C GLY A 539 17.03 -23.28 1.12
N LYS A 540 16.39 -22.32 1.78
CA LYS A 540 14.96 -22.37 2.17
C LYS A 540 14.18 -21.28 1.48
N ASP A 541 13.03 -21.62 0.92
CA ASP A 541 12.04 -20.62 0.52
C ASP A 541 11.53 -19.89 1.76
N ARG A 542 11.45 -18.58 1.69
CA ARG A 542 10.85 -17.73 2.72
C ARG A 542 9.83 -16.79 2.09
N VAL A 543 8.82 -16.48 2.86
CA VAL A 543 7.79 -15.51 2.52
C VAL A 543 7.81 -14.44 3.57
N ILE A 544 7.95 -13.19 3.14
CA ILE A 544 7.85 -12.02 4.01
C ILE A 544 6.45 -11.46 3.80
N MET A 545 5.71 -11.26 4.89
CA MET A 545 4.36 -10.70 4.86
C MET A 545 4.33 -9.43 5.71
N SER A 546 3.79 -8.36 5.15
CA SER A 546 3.40 -7.16 5.88
C SER A 546 1.88 -7.13 5.97
N ASN A 547 1.36 -7.05 7.19
CA ASN A 547 -0.06 -7.10 7.48
C ASN A 547 -0.36 -6.30 8.75
N PRO A 548 -1.50 -5.58 8.86
CA PRO A 548 -1.86 -4.95 10.11
C PRO A 548 -2.04 -6.00 11.22
N GLY A 549 -1.32 -5.81 12.33
CA GLY A 549 -1.40 -6.68 13.51
C GLY A 549 -2.39 -6.16 14.54
N GLY A 550 -3.15 -7.04 15.21
CA GLY A 550 -4.06 -6.68 16.29
C GLY A 550 -5.54 -6.73 15.93
N THR A 551 -6.34 -5.86 16.55
CA THR A 551 -7.81 -5.88 16.45
C THR A 551 -8.38 -4.87 15.44
N GLY A 552 -7.55 -4.21 14.65
CA GLY A 552 -7.95 -3.20 13.67
C GLY A 552 -6.83 -2.86 12.70
N ARG A 553 -7.08 -1.92 11.79
CA ARG A 553 -6.12 -1.46 10.77
C ARG A 553 -4.99 -0.58 11.34
N ASN A 554 -4.57 -0.85 12.56
CA ASN A 554 -3.51 -0.15 13.26
C ASN A 554 -2.35 -1.11 13.48
N ASN A 555 -1.15 -0.58 13.65
CA ASN A 555 0.07 -1.34 13.93
C ASN A 555 0.40 -2.38 12.85
N GLY A 556 0.87 -1.92 11.70
CA GLY A 556 1.48 -2.78 10.68
C GLY A 556 2.64 -3.59 11.29
N THR A 557 2.71 -4.87 10.98
CA THR A 557 3.79 -5.79 11.37
C THR A 557 4.40 -6.44 10.16
#